data_37a43df64352ae1148f08b41f6583905
#
_entry.id   37a43df64352ae1148f08b41f6583905
#
_cell.length_a   1.000
_cell.length_b   1.000
_cell.length_c   1.000
_cell.angle_alpha   90.00
_cell.angle_beta   90.00
_cell.angle_gamma   90.00
#
_symmetry.space_group_name_H-M   'P 1'
#
loop_
_entity.id
_entity.type
_entity.pdbx_description
1 polymer ?
#
loop_
_entity_poly.entity_id
_entity_poly.type
_entity_poly.pdbx_seq_one_letter_code
_entity_poly.pdbx_strand_id
1 'polypeptide(L)'
;MGGCSSSSSVKIDESRKPRKDIERIELKTTTINRARTNDKETKRDNFIYKLLKCHNDLRKKYNLPELIENLDLEIIAEIYAEEFIKNNEKYTYQPNIYKNMYLGENVIVSDSKEPEEIFKKILMEEKNYEKNDNKSFKKVGHFTQVIWKDTTDIGIGIMADEEQKKFCTVILYYPTGNVL
;
A
#
# COMPACT_ATOMS: atom_id res chain seq x y z
N MET A 1 23.71 30.20 -13.82
CA MET A 1 24.20 28.88 -14.29
C MET A 1 23.24 27.84 -13.77
N GLY A 2 22.50 27.22 -14.69
CA GLY A 2 21.36 26.38 -14.40
C GLY A 2 21.78 25.00 -13.94
N GLY A 3 21.17 24.54 -12.86
CA GLY A 3 21.21 23.15 -12.44
C GLY A 3 19.96 22.43 -12.96
N CYS A 4 20.13 21.61 -14.01
CA CYS A 4 19.11 20.67 -14.45
C CYS A 4 18.90 19.59 -13.40
N SER A 5 17.73 19.58 -12.75
CA SER A 5 17.25 18.41 -12.05
C SER A 5 16.66 17.44 -13.06
N SER A 6 17.41 16.39 -13.41
CA SER A 6 16.93 15.31 -14.24
C SER A 6 16.04 14.39 -13.39
N SER A 7 14.74 14.56 -13.52
CA SER A 7 13.78 13.54 -13.09
C SER A 7 13.93 12.31 -13.99
N SER A 8 14.54 11.24 -13.48
CA SER A 8 14.57 9.95 -14.15
C SER A 8 13.19 9.32 -14.10
N SER A 9 12.38 9.55 -15.12
CA SER A 9 11.16 8.81 -15.35
C SER A 9 11.52 7.37 -15.74
N VAL A 10 11.21 6.41 -14.86
CA VAL A 10 11.29 4.98 -15.16
C VAL A 10 10.32 4.70 -16.31
N LYS A 11 10.83 4.37 -17.49
CA LYS A 11 10.01 4.03 -18.66
C LYS A 11 9.38 2.65 -18.43
N ILE A 12 8.07 2.59 -18.57
CA ILE A 12 7.30 1.35 -18.50
C ILE A 12 7.61 0.53 -19.75
N ASP A 13 7.87 -0.77 -19.56
CA ASP A 13 8.01 -1.73 -20.65
C ASP A 13 6.63 -1.96 -21.30
N GLU A 14 6.41 -1.40 -22.48
CA GLU A 14 5.15 -1.46 -23.22
C GLU A 14 4.75 -2.87 -23.69
N SER A 15 5.63 -3.86 -23.55
CA SER A 15 5.32 -5.27 -23.87
C SER A 15 4.41 -5.95 -22.84
N ARG A 16 4.20 -5.35 -21.68
CA ARG A 16 3.34 -5.87 -20.60
C ARG A 16 1.94 -5.28 -20.73
N LYS A 17 1.00 -6.09 -21.23
CA LYS A 17 -0.41 -5.71 -21.31
C LYS A 17 -0.94 -5.29 -19.93
N PRO A 18 -1.66 -4.14 -19.84
CA PRO A 18 -2.34 -3.77 -18.60
C PRO A 18 -3.35 -4.87 -18.23
N ARG A 19 -3.45 -5.15 -16.94
CA ARG A 19 -4.43 -6.12 -16.42
C ARG A 19 -5.85 -5.72 -16.87
N LYS A 20 -6.72 -6.74 -17.04
CA LYS A 20 -8.18 -6.60 -17.24
C LYS A 20 -8.90 -5.93 -16.03
N ASP A 21 -8.13 -5.36 -15.10
CA ASP A 21 -8.62 -4.87 -13.82
C ASP A 21 -9.20 -3.46 -13.89
N ILE A 22 -8.91 -2.69 -14.95
CA ILE A 22 -9.46 -1.33 -15.12
C ILE A 22 -10.99 -1.37 -15.16
N GLU A 23 -11.58 -2.30 -15.94
CA GLU A 23 -13.04 -2.49 -16.00
C GLU A 23 -13.61 -2.92 -14.64
N ARG A 24 -12.86 -3.73 -13.89
CA ARG A 24 -13.23 -4.20 -12.55
C ARG A 24 -13.14 -3.10 -11.50
N ILE A 25 -12.18 -2.20 -11.63
CA ILE A 25 -12.02 -0.99 -10.81
C ILE A 25 -13.23 -0.06 -11.04
N GLU A 26 -13.59 0.24 -12.26
CA GLU A 26 -14.74 1.08 -12.60
C GLU A 26 -16.06 0.49 -12.07
N LEU A 27 -16.27 -0.84 -12.19
CA LEU A 27 -17.45 -1.52 -11.66
C LEU A 27 -17.52 -1.47 -10.14
N LYS A 28 -16.39 -1.71 -9.44
CA LYS A 28 -16.34 -1.64 -7.97
C LYS A 28 -16.49 -0.21 -7.46
N THR A 29 -15.91 0.77 -8.12
CA THR A 29 -16.09 2.20 -7.78
C THR A 29 -17.57 2.59 -7.82
N THR A 30 -18.30 2.14 -8.82
CA THR A 30 -19.74 2.39 -8.95
C THR A 30 -20.54 1.69 -7.84
N THR A 31 -20.12 0.49 -7.42
CA THR A 31 -20.78 -0.29 -6.37
C THR A 31 -20.51 0.27 -4.98
N ILE A 32 -19.27 0.68 -4.70
CA ILE A 32 -18.86 1.28 -3.42
C ILE A 32 -19.57 2.62 -3.20
N ASN A 33 -19.65 3.47 -4.23
CA ASN A 33 -20.37 4.75 -4.13
C ASN A 33 -21.89 4.59 -3.85
N ARG A 34 -22.46 3.40 -4.10
CA ARG A 34 -23.87 3.08 -3.84
C ARG A 34 -24.14 2.46 -2.47
N ALA A 35 -23.12 1.90 -1.81
CA ALA A 35 -23.28 1.01 -0.64
C ALA A 35 -22.90 1.64 0.72
N ARG A 36 -22.59 2.95 0.78
CA ARG A 36 -22.11 3.62 2.01
C ARG A 36 -23.13 3.76 3.13
N THR A 37 -23.80 2.67 3.54
CA THR A 37 -24.82 2.73 4.61
C THR A 37 -24.83 1.56 5.60
N ASN A 38 -23.76 0.78 5.76
CA ASN A 38 -23.77 -0.40 6.64
C ASN A 38 -22.67 -0.39 7.71
N ASP A 39 -22.97 -0.97 8.89
CA ASP A 39 -22.06 -1.15 10.05
C ASP A 39 -20.67 -1.76 9.70
N LYS A 40 -20.60 -2.60 8.67
CA LYS A 40 -19.33 -3.16 8.20
C LYS A 40 -18.41 -2.10 7.58
N GLU A 41 -18.98 -1.14 6.88
CA GLU A 41 -18.27 -0.05 6.23
C GLU A 41 -17.69 0.92 7.26
N THR A 42 -18.48 1.30 8.26
CA THR A 42 -18.00 2.14 9.37
C THR A 42 -16.82 1.52 10.12
N LYS A 43 -16.82 0.19 10.30
CA LYS A 43 -15.68 -0.52 10.92
C LYS A 43 -14.46 -0.55 10.03
N ARG A 44 -14.65 -0.68 8.72
CA ARG A 44 -13.58 -0.62 7.73
C ARG A 44 -12.98 0.78 7.66
N ASP A 45 -13.80 1.81 7.56
CA ASP A 45 -13.36 3.21 7.53
C ASP A 45 -12.55 3.54 8.80
N ASN A 46 -13.00 3.04 9.97
CA ASN A 46 -12.24 3.20 11.20
C ASN A 46 -10.89 2.47 11.18
N PHE A 47 -10.82 1.28 10.55
CA PHE A 47 -9.57 0.55 10.36
C PHE A 47 -8.60 1.33 9.49
N ILE A 48 -9.06 1.79 8.31
CA ILE A 48 -8.26 2.57 7.35
C ILE A 48 -7.74 3.84 8.02
N TYR A 49 -8.64 4.59 8.66
CA TYR A 49 -8.28 5.81 9.38
C TYR A 49 -7.19 5.58 10.44
N LYS A 50 -7.32 4.54 11.27
CA LYS A 50 -6.32 4.22 12.30
C LYS A 50 -4.98 3.82 11.70
N LEU A 51 -5.00 2.99 10.64
CA LEU A 51 -3.76 2.56 10.00
C LEU A 51 -3.08 3.73 9.29
N LEU A 52 -3.83 4.61 8.61
CA LEU A 52 -3.31 5.85 8.05
C LEU A 52 -2.72 6.76 9.14
N LYS A 53 -3.40 6.87 10.27
CA LYS A 53 -2.88 7.63 11.43
C LYS A 53 -1.53 7.07 11.90
N CYS A 54 -1.37 5.75 12.00
CA CYS A 54 -0.08 5.13 12.35
C CYS A 54 1.03 5.52 11.36
N HIS A 55 0.72 5.54 10.06
CA HIS A 55 1.67 5.99 9.02
C HIS A 55 2.06 7.46 9.23
N ASN A 56 1.09 8.32 9.44
CA ASN A 56 1.33 9.76 9.57
C ASN A 56 2.03 10.11 10.89
N ASP A 57 1.75 9.41 11.97
CA ASP A 57 2.49 9.55 13.23
C ASP A 57 3.98 9.19 13.04
N LEU A 58 4.29 8.11 12.28
CA LEU A 58 5.66 7.74 11.94
C LEU A 58 6.30 8.80 11.03
N ARG A 59 5.63 9.22 9.97
CA ARG A 59 6.14 10.26 9.06
C ARG A 59 6.44 11.57 9.78
N LYS A 60 5.59 11.96 10.72
CA LYS A 60 5.82 13.12 11.59
C LYS A 60 7.10 12.97 12.42
N LYS A 61 7.38 11.76 12.97
CA LYS A 61 8.64 11.46 13.68
C LYS A 61 9.87 11.71 12.79
N TYR A 62 9.73 11.47 11.47
CA TYR A 62 10.79 11.69 10.47
C TYR A 62 10.72 13.06 9.79
N ASN A 63 9.90 14.00 10.27
CA ASN A 63 9.69 15.33 9.70
C ASN A 63 9.26 15.31 8.22
N LEU A 64 8.39 14.37 7.86
CA LEU A 64 7.86 14.19 6.51
C LEU A 64 6.40 14.67 6.44
N PRO A 65 5.94 15.14 5.26
CA PRO A 65 4.53 15.45 5.03
C PRO A 65 3.63 14.23 5.27
N GLU A 66 2.40 14.47 5.71
CA GLU A 66 1.40 13.41 5.87
C GLU A 66 1.01 12.81 4.52
N LEU A 67 0.68 11.51 4.52
CA LEU A 67 0.05 10.83 3.40
C LEU A 67 -1.44 11.17 3.36
N ILE A 68 -1.96 11.28 2.15
CA ILE A 68 -3.37 11.54 1.89
C ILE A 68 -4.03 10.26 1.39
N GLU A 69 -5.19 9.92 1.96
CA GLU A 69 -6.00 8.80 1.52
C GLU A 69 -6.44 8.99 0.05
N ASN A 70 -6.29 7.94 -0.74
CA ASN A 70 -6.66 7.94 -2.15
C ASN A 70 -7.60 6.76 -2.43
N LEU A 71 -8.84 7.06 -2.75
CA LEU A 71 -9.90 6.07 -2.96
C LEU A 71 -9.61 5.10 -4.10
N ASP A 72 -8.98 5.56 -5.18
CA ASP A 72 -8.61 4.67 -6.30
C ASP A 72 -7.61 3.63 -5.85
N LEU A 73 -6.59 4.04 -5.06
CA LEU A 73 -5.60 3.12 -4.50
C LEU A 73 -6.22 2.16 -3.49
N GLU A 74 -7.19 2.63 -2.71
CA GLU A 74 -7.93 1.80 -1.75
C GLU A 74 -8.67 0.66 -2.45
N ILE A 75 -9.40 0.98 -3.54
CA ILE A 75 -10.11 -0.01 -4.35
C ILE A 75 -9.14 -1.04 -4.94
N ILE A 76 -8.00 -0.59 -5.46
CA ILE A 76 -6.97 -1.47 -6.00
C ILE A 76 -6.41 -2.36 -4.88
N ALA A 77 -6.10 -1.79 -3.71
CA ALA A 77 -5.58 -2.53 -2.56
C ALA A 77 -6.54 -3.64 -2.09
N GLU A 78 -7.86 -3.38 -2.09
CA GLU A 78 -8.85 -4.40 -1.77
C GLU A 78 -8.88 -5.55 -2.77
N ILE A 79 -8.84 -5.23 -4.07
CA ILE A 79 -8.80 -6.24 -5.12
C ILE A 79 -7.59 -7.15 -4.91
N TYR A 80 -6.44 -6.58 -4.57
CA TYR A 80 -5.22 -7.37 -4.36
C TYR A 80 -5.25 -8.18 -3.07
N ALA A 81 -5.80 -7.65 -1.99
CA ALA A 81 -5.99 -8.41 -0.76
C ALA A 81 -6.92 -9.62 -1.00
N GLU A 82 -8.01 -9.42 -1.76
CA GLU A 82 -8.92 -10.50 -2.14
C GLU A 82 -8.24 -11.57 -3.03
N GLU A 83 -7.46 -11.14 -4.03
CA GLU A 83 -6.74 -12.05 -4.92
C GLU A 83 -5.64 -12.83 -4.18
N PHE A 84 -4.95 -12.19 -3.25
CA PHE A 84 -3.92 -12.83 -2.43
C PHE A 84 -4.51 -14.00 -1.63
N ILE A 85 -5.64 -13.79 -0.96
CA ILE A 85 -6.34 -14.83 -0.20
C ILE A 85 -6.81 -15.95 -1.13
N LYS A 86 -7.47 -15.62 -2.25
CA LYS A 86 -7.97 -16.60 -3.23
C LYS A 86 -6.88 -17.48 -3.85
N ASN A 87 -5.67 -16.95 -3.95
CA ASN A 87 -4.52 -17.66 -4.52
C ASN A 87 -3.68 -18.41 -3.47
N ASN A 88 -4.24 -18.71 -2.30
CA ASN A 88 -3.55 -19.37 -1.19
C ASN A 88 -2.23 -18.67 -0.80
N GLU A 89 -2.27 -17.36 -0.61
CA GLU A 89 -1.12 -16.54 -0.25
C GLU A 89 0.02 -16.56 -1.30
N LYS A 90 -0.22 -17.08 -2.48
CA LYS A 90 0.75 -17.02 -3.57
C LYS A 90 0.62 -15.69 -4.29
N TYR A 91 1.51 -14.79 -3.93
CA TYR A 91 1.62 -13.51 -4.59
C TYR A 91 2.33 -13.68 -5.94
N THR A 92 1.57 -13.62 -7.02
CA THR A 92 2.16 -13.42 -8.34
C THR A 92 2.44 -11.93 -8.48
N TYR A 93 3.67 -11.52 -8.19
CA TYR A 93 4.10 -10.14 -8.39
C TYR A 93 3.78 -9.72 -9.83
N GLN A 94 2.79 -8.88 -9.96
CA GLN A 94 2.55 -8.12 -11.18
C GLN A 94 2.65 -6.65 -10.77
N PRO A 95 3.51 -5.87 -11.43
CA PRO A 95 3.71 -4.49 -11.06
C PRO A 95 2.38 -3.73 -11.19
N ASN A 96 1.98 -3.11 -10.11
CA ASN A 96 0.78 -2.30 -10.04
C ASN A 96 1.04 -0.97 -10.71
N ILE A 97 0.25 -0.65 -11.73
CA ILE A 97 0.38 0.59 -12.49
C ILE A 97 -0.84 1.46 -12.24
N TYR A 98 -0.58 2.68 -11.78
CA TYR A 98 -1.56 3.73 -11.60
C TYR A 98 -1.03 5.00 -12.26
N LYS A 99 -1.84 5.65 -13.10
CA LYS A 99 -1.43 6.85 -13.86
C LYS A 99 -0.09 6.68 -14.59
N ASN A 100 0.12 5.51 -15.21
CA ASN A 100 1.34 5.13 -15.92
C ASN A 100 2.62 5.07 -15.06
N MET A 101 2.49 4.92 -13.75
CA MET A 101 3.61 4.76 -12.82
C MET A 101 3.42 3.50 -11.96
N TYR A 102 4.52 2.91 -11.55
CA TYR A 102 4.48 1.81 -10.59
C TYR A 102 4.01 2.31 -9.23
N LEU A 103 3.24 1.48 -8.53
CA LEU A 103 2.87 1.70 -7.14
C LEU A 103 3.90 1.06 -6.20
N GLY A 104 4.16 1.72 -5.09
CA GLY A 104 4.78 1.10 -3.93
C GLY A 104 3.77 0.20 -3.23
N GLU A 105 4.25 -0.88 -2.60
CA GLU A 105 3.37 -1.87 -2.01
C GLU A 105 3.96 -2.49 -0.75
N ASN A 106 3.13 -2.58 0.28
CA ASN A 106 3.36 -3.41 1.45
C ASN A 106 2.22 -4.43 1.58
N VAL A 107 2.57 -5.73 1.63
CA VAL A 107 1.61 -6.81 1.89
C VAL A 107 1.91 -7.42 3.24
N ILE A 108 0.93 -7.42 4.14
CA ILE A 108 1.10 -7.87 5.52
C ILE A 108 0.03 -8.91 5.85
N VAL A 109 0.47 -10.13 6.13
CA VAL A 109 -0.39 -11.19 6.67
C VAL A 109 -0.30 -11.18 8.19
N SER A 110 -1.45 -11.20 8.86
CA SER A 110 -1.54 -11.09 10.32
C SER A 110 -2.68 -11.94 10.87
N ASP A 111 -2.51 -12.46 12.09
CA ASP A 111 -3.59 -13.10 12.87
C ASP A 111 -4.47 -12.05 13.57
N SER A 112 -4.05 -10.79 13.56
CA SER A 112 -4.79 -9.67 14.13
C SER A 112 -5.34 -8.76 13.04
N LYS A 113 -6.55 -8.25 13.27
CA LYS A 113 -7.17 -7.18 12.47
C LYS A 113 -6.95 -5.79 13.06
N GLU A 114 -6.20 -5.68 14.16
CA GLU A 114 -5.97 -4.39 14.80
C GLU A 114 -4.88 -3.61 14.04
N PRO A 115 -5.18 -2.38 13.60
CA PRO A 115 -4.26 -1.58 12.77
C PRO A 115 -2.89 -1.39 13.39
N GLU A 116 -2.84 -1.19 14.70
CA GLU A 116 -1.61 -0.96 15.45
C GLU A 116 -0.71 -2.21 15.46
N GLU A 117 -1.31 -3.42 15.57
CA GLU A 117 -0.56 -4.67 15.52
C GLU A 117 -0.05 -4.97 14.10
N ILE A 118 -0.83 -4.63 13.08
CA ILE A 118 -0.40 -4.72 11.68
C ILE A 118 0.76 -3.77 11.42
N PHE A 119 0.63 -2.51 11.84
CA PHE A 119 1.67 -1.50 11.66
C PHE A 119 2.96 -1.81 12.43
N LYS A 120 2.85 -2.46 13.57
CA LYS A 120 4.00 -2.91 14.36
C LYS A 120 4.94 -3.84 13.58
N LYS A 121 4.40 -4.63 12.64
CA LYS A 121 5.23 -5.47 11.76
C LYS A 121 6.14 -4.63 10.85
N ILE A 122 5.65 -3.48 10.38
CA ILE A 122 6.45 -2.51 9.62
C ILE A 122 7.52 -1.88 10.53
N LEU A 123 7.14 -1.49 11.76
CA LEU A 123 8.06 -0.87 12.71
C LEU A 123 9.20 -1.79 13.16
N MET A 124 9.03 -3.11 13.07
CA MET A 124 10.12 -4.04 13.39
C MET A 124 11.35 -3.84 12.49
N GLU A 125 11.14 -3.31 11.29
CA GLU A 125 12.22 -3.03 10.32
C GLU A 125 13.00 -1.75 10.65
N GLU A 126 12.45 -0.82 11.47
CA GLU A 126 13.08 0.45 11.85
C GLU A 126 14.46 0.24 12.47
N LYS A 127 14.61 -0.77 13.34
CA LYS A 127 15.88 -1.10 13.99
C LYS A 127 17.00 -1.46 13.01
N ASN A 128 16.65 -2.07 11.88
CA ASN A 128 17.60 -2.42 10.82
C ASN A 128 17.97 -1.18 10.00
N TYR A 129 17.01 -0.29 9.79
CA TYR A 129 17.23 0.99 9.11
C TYR A 129 18.18 1.90 9.90
N GLU A 130 17.98 2.06 11.23
CA GLU A 130 18.83 2.87 12.11
C GLU A 130 20.28 2.37 12.18
N LYS A 131 20.51 1.06 11.99
CA LYS A 131 21.86 0.48 11.99
C LYS A 131 22.64 0.67 10.69
N ASN A 132 22.12 1.47 9.73
CA ASN A 132 22.71 1.63 8.40
C ASN A 132 22.91 0.31 7.63
N ASP A 133 22.17 -0.74 7.96
CA ASP A 133 22.17 -2.01 7.23
C ASP A 133 21.31 -1.89 5.94
N ASN A 134 21.34 -0.69 5.34
CA ASN A 134 20.53 -0.24 4.20
C ASN A 134 20.89 -0.97 2.88
N LYS A 135 21.84 -1.90 2.92
CA LYS A 135 22.28 -2.63 1.71
C LYS A 135 21.26 -3.66 1.21
N SER A 136 20.16 -3.86 1.92
CA SER A 136 19.15 -4.82 1.52
C SER A 136 17.75 -4.29 1.80
N PHE A 137 17.08 -3.73 0.79
CA PHE A 137 15.64 -3.41 0.85
C PHE A 137 14.77 -4.59 1.32
N LYS A 138 15.26 -5.83 1.20
CA LYS A 138 14.57 -7.03 1.71
C LYS A 138 14.35 -7.00 3.24
N LYS A 139 15.15 -6.23 3.98
CA LYS A 139 15.06 -6.17 5.45
C LYS A 139 14.38 -4.92 5.98
N VAL A 140 14.18 -3.91 5.14
CA VAL A 140 13.69 -2.59 5.55
C VAL A 140 12.68 -2.00 4.57
N GLY A 141 12.30 -2.74 3.54
CA GLY A 141 11.52 -2.23 2.41
C GLY A 141 10.13 -1.74 2.80
N HIS A 142 9.45 -2.41 3.73
CA HIS A 142 8.15 -1.93 4.19
C HIS A 142 8.29 -0.61 4.95
N PHE A 143 9.26 -0.52 5.83
CA PHE A 143 9.52 0.67 6.63
C PHE A 143 9.96 1.85 5.74
N THR A 144 10.94 1.64 4.84
CA THR A 144 11.46 2.71 3.96
C THR A 144 10.41 3.22 3.00
N GLN A 145 9.46 2.38 2.58
CA GLN A 145 8.31 2.81 1.78
C GLN A 145 7.42 3.79 2.57
N VAL A 146 7.14 3.53 3.85
CA VAL A 146 6.33 4.43 4.69
C VAL A 146 6.98 5.80 4.85
N ILE A 147 8.30 5.84 5.02
CA ILE A 147 9.05 7.09 5.20
C ILE A 147 9.61 7.65 3.89
N TRP A 148 9.15 7.17 2.73
CA TRP A 148 9.61 7.71 1.45
C TRP A 148 9.11 9.13 1.25
N LYS A 149 10.05 10.07 1.03
CA LYS A 149 9.75 11.50 1.04
C LYS A 149 8.75 11.91 -0.04
N ASP A 150 8.93 11.37 -1.24
CA ASP A 150 8.15 11.77 -2.41
C ASP A 150 6.80 11.05 -2.54
N THR A 151 6.52 10.08 -1.67
CA THR A 151 5.19 9.45 -1.58
C THR A 151 4.21 10.41 -0.91
N THR A 152 3.06 10.62 -1.56
CA THR A 152 2.01 11.55 -1.12
C THR A 152 0.68 10.88 -0.83
N ASP A 153 0.36 9.81 -1.55
CA ASP A 153 -0.94 9.15 -1.52
C ASP A 153 -0.81 7.71 -0.99
N ILE A 154 -1.85 7.27 -0.30
CA ILE A 154 -1.96 5.92 0.25
C ILE A 154 -3.35 5.35 0.01
N GLY A 155 -3.41 4.06 -0.31
CA GLY A 155 -4.66 3.27 -0.32
C GLY A 155 -4.48 1.99 0.48
N ILE A 156 -5.48 1.62 1.27
CA ILE A 156 -5.41 0.50 2.21
C ILE A 156 -6.57 -0.45 1.94
N GLY A 157 -6.26 -1.72 1.67
CA GLY A 157 -7.23 -2.80 1.54
C GLY A 157 -6.98 -3.88 2.57
N ILE A 158 -8.05 -4.45 3.13
CA ILE A 158 -7.96 -5.59 4.06
C ILE A 158 -8.96 -6.66 3.69
N MET A 159 -8.51 -7.93 3.71
CA MET A 159 -9.34 -9.10 3.48
C MET A 159 -9.07 -10.15 4.57
N ALA A 160 -10.15 -10.76 5.06
CA ALA A 160 -10.07 -11.88 5.99
C ALA A 160 -9.99 -13.20 5.22
N ASP A 161 -9.09 -14.07 5.63
CA ASP A 161 -9.12 -15.51 5.35
C ASP A 161 -9.78 -16.21 6.56
N GLU A 162 -11.05 -16.52 6.42
CA GLU A 162 -11.82 -17.14 7.50
C GLU A 162 -11.38 -18.58 7.77
N GLU A 163 -10.87 -19.29 6.76
CA GLU A 163 -10.39 -20.68 6.91
C GLU A 163 -9.11 -20.74 7.73
N GLN A 164 -8.16 -19.85 7.44
CA GLN A 164 -6.87 -19.79 8.14
C GLN A 164 -6.89 -18.86 9.34
N LYS A 165 -7.99 -18.13 9.60
CA LYS A 165 -8.13 -17.10 10.64
C LYS A 165 -7.03 -16.03 10.55
N LYS A 166 -6.72 -15.61 9.33
CA LYS A 166 -5.73 -14.59 9.04
C LYS A 166 -6.34 -13.40 8.32
N PHE A 167 -5.62 -12.31 8.31
CA PHE A 167 -5.95 -11.08 7.58
C PHE A 167 -4.81 -10.74 6.64
N CYS A 168 -5.14 -10.48 5.39
CA CYS A 168 -4.22 -9.88 4.43
C CYS A 168 -4.51 -8.39 4.34
N THR A 169 -3.53 -7.56 4.65
CA THR A 169 -3.59 -6.11 4.46
C THR A 169 -2.64 -5.73 3.35
N VAL A 170 -3.18 -5.11 2.29
CA VAL A 170 -2.41 -4.53 1.19
C VAL A 170 -2.43 -3.03 1.33
N ILE A 171 -1.27 -2.42 1.30
CA ILE A 171 -1.09 -0.97 1.40
C ILE A 171 -0.36 -0.51 0.16
N LEU A 172 -0.98 0.35 -0.62
CA LEU A 172 -0.44 0.90 -1.85
C LEU A 172 -0.03 2.36 -1.64
N TYR A 173 1.06 2.75 -2.29
CA TYR A 173 1.67 4.06 -2.15
C TYR A 173 1.95 4.69 -3.52
N TYR A 174 1.65 5.98 -3.64
CA TYR A 174 1.90 6.75 -4.86
C TYR A 174 2.48 8.14 -4.54
N PRO A 175 3.49 8.59 -5.25
CA PRO A 175 4.39 7.78 -6.08
C PRO A 175 5.08 6.65 -5.33
N THR A 176 5.60 5.66 -6.07
CA THR A 176 6.33 4.53 -5.47
C THR A 176 7.57 5.01 -4.73
N GLY A 177 7.88 4.37 -3.62
CA GLY A 177 9.16 4.50 -2.95
C GLY A 177 10.14 3.39 -3.34
N ASN A 178 11.27 3.32 -2.62
CA ASN A 178 12.29 2.29 -2.78
C ASN A 178 12.87 2.21 -4.22
N VAL A 179 12.89 3.33 -4.92
CA VAL A 179 13.51 3.48 -6.25
C VAL A 179 14.95 3.95 -6.10
N LEU A 180 15.89 3.31 -6.84
CA LEU A 180 17.31 3.64 -6.88
C LEU A 180 17.62 4.60 -8.02
#